data_5c669f33b8f06edcb214456d70d14769
#
_entry.id   5c669f33b8f06edcb214456d70d14769
#
_cell.length_a   1.000
_cell.length_b   1.000
_cell.length_c   1.000
_cell.angle_alpha   90.00
_cell.angle_beta   90.00
_cell.angle_gamma   90.00
#
_symmetry.space_group_name_H-M   'P 1'
#
loop_
_entity.id
_entity.type
_entity.pdbx_description
1 polymer ?
#
loop_
_entity_poly.entity_id
_entity_poly.type
_entity_poly.pdbx_seq_one_letter_code
_entity_poly.pdbx_strand_id
1 'polypeptide(L)'
;MAQVSGKLSHWLAFYLCKGLGIKSLLALSQKQPLGELFTLTTSELQQLGLSKSQADNLVNTDWQLVAHYQAQIAKLQIKVISYFDDSYPPLLKQIASAPILLFCLGNTDLLLSPQIAIVGSRNATPTGIEVAAEFAHQLCSVGMTVTSGMAMGIDGAAHKGALAGSGNTIAVLGTGIDIAYPRRHSLLIKQVAERGLLVSEFLPGTAANAANFPRRNRIISGLSLGVLIVEAQIKSGSLVTVRYALEQNKEVFAVPGSIKSPLSEASHFLIKQGAKLTENISDILDEVSFFCENSLYSIEQPIADEPDCPVFKSIGYEVTSVDQITQRSQLPVNEVQARLLDLELADKIERVLDGYIRLGGHKHV
;
A
#
# COMPACT_ATOMS: atom_id res chain seq x y z
N MET A 1 6.24 11.55 28.35
CA MET A 1 5.01 10.90 27.86
C MET A 1 4.79 9.68 28.75
N ALA A 2 3.68 9.63 29.50
CA ALA A 2 3.37 8.46 30.32
C ALA A 2 3.21 7.25 29.38
N GLN A 3 3.93 6.15 29.67
CA GLN A 3 3.84 4.90 28.92
C GLN A 3 2.39 4.42 28.94
N VAL A 4 1.68 4.50 27.82
CA VAL A 4 0.33 3.95 27.62
C VAL A 4 0.44 2.44 27.39
N SER A 5 1.13 1.74 28.27
CA SER A 5 1.24 0.29 28.31
C SER A 5 -0.05 -0.31 28.89
N GLY A 6 -1.08 -0.42 28.05
CA GLY A 6 -2.32 -1.13 28.43
C GLY A 6 -2.21 -2.62 28.09
N LYS A 7 -2.73 -3.49 28.99
CA LYS A 7 -2.93 -4.91 28.66
C LYS A 7 -3.90 -5.02 27.47
N LEU A 8 -3.78 -6.04 26.63
CA LEU A 8 -4.69 -6.29 25.49
C LEU A 8 -6.17 -6.22 25.91
N SER A 9 -6.51 -6.67 27.12
CA SER A 9 -7.88 -6.57 27.68
C SER A 9 -8.40 -5.13 27.74
N HIS A 10 -7.57 -4.17 28.15
CA HIS A 10 -7.98 -2.77 28.25
C HIS A 10 -8.16 -2.14 26.85
N TRP A 11 -7.31 -2.51 25.91
CA TRP A 11 -7.45 -2.07 24.52
C TRP A 11 -8.73 -2.59 23.87
N LEU A 12 -9.05 -3.88 24.07
CA LEU A 12 -10.28 -4.48 23.57
C LEU A 12 -11.52 -3.88 24.25
N ALA A 13 -11.46 -3.67 25.58
CA ALA A 13 -12.53 -3.01 26.34
C ALA A 13 -12.81 -1.59 25.80
N PHE A 14 -11.77 -0.81 25.56
CA PHE A 14 -11.92 0.53 24.99
C PHE A 14 -12.47 0.48 23.56
N TYR A 15 -11.98 -0.43 22.73
CA TYR A 15 -12.44 -0.61 21.36
C TYR A 15 -13.92 -1.02 21.30
N LEU A 16 -14.39 -1.86 22.22
CA LEU A 16 -15.78 -2.33 22.31
C LEU A 16 -16.73 -1.25 22.83
N CYS A 17 -16.20 -0.23 23.49
CA CYS A 17 -17.00 0.85 24.10
C CYS A 17 -17.59 1.75 23.00
N LYS A 18 -18.92 1.73 22.87
CA LYS A 18 -19.64 2.53 21.88
C LYS A 18 -19.43 4.04 22.07
N GLY A 19 -19.17 4.74 20.97
CA GLY A 19 -19.00 6.19 20.98
C GLY A 19 -17.59 6.66 21.34
N LEU A 20 -16.66 5.75 21.65
CA LEU A 20 -15.24 6.05 21.82
C LEU A 20 -14.50 5.75 20.51
N GLY A 21 -13.62 6.67 20.13
CA GLY A 21 -12.80 6.58 18.91
C GLY A 21 -11.43 7.17 19.17
N ILE A 22 -10.65 7.33 18.09
CA ILE A 22 -9.27 7.84 18.19
C ILE A 22 -9.20 9.22 18.87
N LYS A 23 -10.14 10.11 18.61
CA LYS A 23 -10.18 11.44 19.25
C LYS A 23 -10.34 11.34 20.76
N SER A 24 -11.26 10.46 21.24
CA SER A 24 -11.46 10.19 22.66
C SER A 24 -10.21 9.54 23.28
N LEU A 25 -9.61 8.56 22.59
CA LEU A 25 -8.39 7.90 23.03
C LEU A 25 -7.26 8.92 23.25
N LEU A 26 -7.00 9.79 22.28
CA LEU A 26 -5.94 10.81 22.37
C LEU A 26 -6.19 11.80 23.49
N ALA A 27 -7.44 12.28 23.67
CA ALA A 27 -7.78 13.21 24.72
C ALA A 27 -7.66 12.60 26.13
N LEU A 28 -8.04 11.32 26.29
CA LEU A 28 -7.95 10.62 27.56
C LEU A 28 -6.52 10.20 27.93
N SER A 29 -5.73 9.73 26.94
CA SER A 29 -4.36 9.27 27.16
C SER A 29 -3.41 10.37 27.63
N GLN A 30 -3.76 11.65 27.40
CA GLN A 30 -3.02 12.79 27.93
C GLN A 30 -3.26 13.00 29.43
N LYS A 31 -4.37 12.48 29.97
CA LYS A 31 -4.83 12.71 31.33
C LYS A 31 -4.61 11.50 32.23
N GLN A 32 -4.86 10.30 31.72
CA GLN A 32 -4.82 9.05 32.47
C GLN A 32 -4.31 7.88 31.63
N PRO A 33 -3.57 6.92 32.20
CA PRO A 33 -3.25 5.65 31.56
C PRO A 33 -4.53 4.87 31.22
N LEU A 34 -4.54 4.18 30.06
CA LEU A 34 -5.72 3.47 29.56
C LEU A 34 -6.31 2.49 30.57
N GLY A 35 -5.45 1.75 31.31
CA GLY A 35 -5.91 0.77 32.29
C GLY A 35 -6.65 1.38 33.49
N GLU A 36 -6.29 2.59 33.90
CA GLU A 36 -6.90 3.29 35.04
C GLU A 36 -8.30 3.83 34.71
N LEU A 37 -8.62 4.07 33.42
CA LEU A 37 -9.93 4.52 32.99
C LEU A 37 -11.05 3.56 33.44
N PHE A 38 -10.76 2.27 33.56
CA PHE A 38 -11.72 1.24 33.94
C PHE A 38 -11.94 1.11 35.47
N THR A 39 -11.21 1.88 36.28
CA THR A 39 -11.37 1.95 37.71
C THR A 39 -12.10 3.22 38.17
N LEU A 40 -12.33 4.16 37.24
CA LEU A 40 -12.98 5.44 37.53
C LEU A 40 -14.50 5.31 37.52
N THR A 41 -15.14 6.18 38.34
CA THR A 41 -16.59 6.34 38.34
C THR A 41 -17.09 7.12 37.13
N THR A 42 -18.40 7.02 36.83
CA THR A 42 -19.03 7.82 35.76
C THR A 42 -18.75 9.31 35.93
N SER A 43 -18.81 9.84 37.18
CA SER A 43 -18.56 11.26 37.45
C SER A 43 -17.11 11.68 37.11
N GLU A 44 -16.13 10.87 37.51
CA GLU A 44 -14.71 11.14 37.20
C GLU A 44 -14.44 11.09 35.71
N LEU A 45 -15.01 10.11 34.99
CA LEU A 45 -14.90 10.01 33.51
C LEU A 45 -15.54 11.21 32.81
N GLN A 46 -16.67 11.73 33.34
CA GLN A 46 -17.25 12.97 32.79
C GLN A 46 -16.35 14.19 33.04
N GLN A 47 -15.66 14.29 34.17
CA GLN A 47 -14.66 15.34 34.43
C GLN A 47 -13.46 15.24 33.47
N LEU A 48 -13.15 14.03 32.96
CA LEU A 48 -12.16 13.83 31.93
C LEU A 48 -12.66 14.22 30.54
N GLY A 49 -13.94 14.59 30.39
CA GLY A 49 -14.52 15.09 29.12
C GLY A 49 -15.38 14.08 28.34
N LEU A 50 -15.70 12.93 28.92
CA LEU A 50 -16.64 12.00 28.32
C LEU A 50 -18.09 12.45 28.54
N SER A 51 -18.95 12.16 27.55
CA SER A 51 -20.40 12.25 27.76
C SER A 51 -20.86 11.19 28.79
N LYS A 52 -22.00 11.42 29.43
CA LYS A 52 -22.57 10.45 30.38
C LYS A 52 -22.70 9.06 29.73
N SER A 53 -23.22 8.98 28.52
CA SER A 53 -23.37 7.69 27.80
C SER A 53 -22.03 6.98 27.53
N GLN A 54 -20.98 7.73 27.20
CA GLN A 54 -19.63 7.16 27.01
C GLN A 54 -19.03 6.66 28.32
N ALA A 55 -19.18 7.44 29.38
CA ALA A 55 -18.73 7.08 30.73
C ALA A 55 -19.45 5.84 31.24
N ASP A 56 -20.79 5.80 31.14
CA ASP A 56 -21.60 4.65 31.54
C ASP A 56 -21.21 3.39 30.73
N ASN A 57 -20.97 3.50 29.42
CA ASN A 57 -20.49 2.39 28.59
C ASN A 57 -19.13 1.85 29.04
N LEU A 58 -18.23 2.73 29.50
CA LEU A 58 -16.90 2.34 29.97
C LEU A 58 -16.97 1.65 31.35
N VAL A 59 -17.74 2.21 32.27
CA VAL A 59 -17.93 1.63 33.63
C VAL A 59 -18.60 0.25 33.52
N ASN A 60 -19.58 0.10 32.64
CA ASN A 60 -20.30 -1.15 32.42
C ASN A 60 -19.66 -2.04 31.34
N THR A 61 -18.32 -2.02 31.22
CA THR A 61 -17.59 -2.86 30.27
C THR A 61 -17.93 -4.34 30.47
N ASP A 62 -18.32 -5.02 29.37
CA ASP A 62 -18.55 -6.47 29.38
C ASP A 62 -17.21 -7.21 29.34
N TRP A 63 -16.65 -7.50 30.49
CA TRP A 63 -15.38 -8.22 30.58
C TRP A 63 -15.46 -9.69 30.11
N GLN A 64 -16.65 -10.30 30.10
CA GLN A 64 -16.81 -11.65 29.52
C GLN A 64 -16.66 -11.61 28.02
N LEU A 65 -17.25 -10.60 27.36
CA LEU A 65 -17.06 -10.36 25.92
C LEU A 65 -15.59 -10.04 25.59
N VAL A 66 -14.91 -9.24 26.41
CA VAL A 66 -13.47 -8.96 26.26
C VAL A 66 -12.67 -10.25 26.32
N ALA A 67 -12.92 -11.10 27.34
CA ALA A 67 -12.23 -12.38 27.51
C ALA A 67 -12.51 -13.33 26.32
N HIS A 68 -13.73 -13.33 25.78
CA HIS A 68 -14.09 -14.09 24.59
C HIS A 68 -13.23 -13.69 23.40
N TYR A 69 -13.11 -12.39 23.10
CA TYR A 69 -12.26 -11.94 21.99
C TYR A 69 -10.77 -12.18 22.24
N GLN A 70 -10.28 -12.04 23.47
CA GLN A 70 -8.91 -12.41 23.80
C GLN A 70 -8.61 -13.90 23.50
N ALA A 71 -9.54 -14.79 23.86
CA ALA A 71 -9.41 -16.21 23.58
C ALA A 71 -9.42 -16.52 22.07
N GLN A 72 -10.28 -15.83 21.30
CA GLN A 72 -10.30 -15.95 19.83
C GLN A 72 -9.00 -15.46 19.21
N ILE A 73 -8.50 -14.29 19.61
CA ILE A 73 -7.24 -13.71 19.13
C ILE A 73 -6.08 -14.67 19.40
N ALA A 74 -5.99 -15.22 20.59
CA ALA A 74 -4.95 -16.20 20.96
C ALA A 74 -5.07 -17.49 20.13
N LYS A 75 -6.28 -18.04 19.98
CA LYS A 75 -6.53 -19.26 19.21
C LYS A 75 -6.15 -19.12 17.74
N LEU A 76 -6.41 -17.94 17.14
CA LEU A 76 -6.14 -17.63 15.74
C LEU A 76 -4.74 -17.07 15.52
N GLN A 77 -3.93 -16.95 16.57
CA GLN A 77 -2.57 -16.39 16.53
C GLN A 77 -2.53 -14.97 15.90
N ILE A 78 -3.57 -14.18 16.12
CA ILE A 78 -3.68 -12.82 15.61
C ILE A 78 -2.76 -11.90 16.44
N LYS A 79 -1.87 -11.16 15.79
CA LYS A 79 -1.12 -10.07 16.40
C LYS A 79 -2.00 -8.82 16.42
N VAL A 80 -2.18 -8.23 17.58
CA VAL A 80 -2.93 -6.97 17.74
C VAL A 80 -1.94 -5.85 17.94
N ILE A 81 -2.04 -4.82 17.09
CA ILE A 81 -1.20 -3.63 17.16
C ILE A 81 -2.10 -2.45 17.53
N SER A 82 -1.78 -1.80 18.65
CA SER A 82 -2.49 -0.63 19.12
C SER A 82 -1.91 0.67 18.59
N TYR A 83 -2.68 1.74 18.58
CA TYR A 83 -2.27 3.06 18.08
C TYR A 83 -0.96 3.59 18.68
N PHE A 84 -0.63 3.21 19.91
CA PHE A 84 0.57 3.67 20.60
C PHE A 84 1.77 2.72 20.47
N ASP A 85 1.60 1.57 19.85
CA ASP A 85 2.72 0.65 19.60
C ASP A 85 3.72 1.24 18.58
N ASP A 86 5.00 0.97 18.75
CA ASP A 86 6.05 1.42 17.84
C ASP A 86 5.89 0.82 16.43
N SER A 87 5.30 -0.37 16.35
CA SER A 87 4.97 -1.05 15.09
C SER A 87 3.70 -0.51 14.41
N TYR A 88 3.01 0.49 14.98
CA TYR A 88 1.87 1.10 14.33
C TYR A 88 2.33 2.04 13.20
N PRO A 89 1.78 1.92 11.97
CA PRO A 89 2.26 2.65 10.79
C PRO A 89 2.22 4.18 10.97
N PRO A 90 3.35 4.89 10.79
CA PRO A 90 3.40 6.34 10.98
C PRO A 90 2.45 7.12 10.05
N LEU A 91 2.34 6.69 8.80
CA LEU A 91 1.42 7.31 7.84
C LEU A 91 -0.04 7.13 8.24
N LEU A 92 -0.39 5.96 8.78
CA LEU A 92 -1.75 5.68 9.25
C LEU A 92 -2.10 6.47 10.52
N LYS A 93 -1.12 6.84 11.35
CA LYS A 93 -1.35 7.73 12.51
C LYS A 93 -1.83 9.12 12.10
N GLN A 94 -1.47 9.58 10.91
CA GLN A 94 -1.77 10.94 10.44
C GLN A 94 -3.20 11.11 9.93
N ILE A 95 -3.93 10.03 9.63
CA ILE A 95 -5.29 10.16 9.13
C ILE A 95 -6.27 10.53 10.26
N ALA A 96 -7.26 11.37 9.95
CA ALA A 96 -8.22 11.89 10.94
C ALA A 96 -9.02 10.82 11.70
N SER A 97 -9.16 9.63 11.12
CA SER A 97 -9.91 8.50 11.68
C SER A 97 -9.05 7.23 11.74
N ALA A 98 -7.81 7.36 12.26
CA ALA A 98 -6.91 6.23 12.44
C ALA A 98 -7.56 5.11 13.28
N PRO A 99 -7.39 3.82 12.90
CA PRO A 99 -7.85 2.70 13.71
C PRO A 99 -7.18 2.67 15.07
N ILE A 100 -7.94 2.43 16.14
CA ILE A 100 -7.38 2.27 17.49
C ILE A 100 -6.56 0.98 17.59
N LEU A 101 -7.06 -0.08 16.95
CA LEU A 101 -6.45 -1.40 16.87
C LEU A 101 -6.36 -1.87 15.44
N LEU A 102 -5.29 -2.58 15.13
CA LEU A 102 -5.12 -3.38 13.91
C LEU A 102 -4.99 -4.85 14.32
N PHE A 103 -5.83 -5.69 13.76
CA PHE A 103 -5.73 -7.15 13.84
C PHE A 103 -4.92 -7.62 12.65
N CYS A 104 -3.80 -8.31 12.89
CA CYS A 104 -2.80 -8.65 11.91
C CYS A 104 -2.54 -10.16 11.87
N LEU A 105 -2.39 -10.74 10.67
CA LEU A 105 -2.00 -12.13 10.46
C LEU A 105 -0.99 -12.20 9.33
N GLY A 106 0.23 -12.64 9.61
CA GLY A 106 1.37 -12.66 8.70
C GLY A 106 2.52 -11.78 9.15
N ASN A 107 3.33 -11.29 8.20
CA ASN A 107 4.52 -10.49 8.45
C ASN A 107 4.17 -9.02 8.78
N THR A 108 4.18 -8.68 10.06
CA THR A 108 3.84 -7.31 10.52
C THR A 108 4.90 -6.26 10.23
N ASP A 109 6.13 -6.63 9.86
CA ASP A 109 7.18 -5.67 9.54
C ASP A 109 6.85 -4.90 8.25
N LEU A 110 6.02 -5.50 7.38
CA LEU A 110 5.50 -4.82 6.18
C LEU A 110 4.67 -3.56 6.50
N LEU A 111 4.14 -3.41 7.72
CA LEU A 111 3.43 -2.19 8.13
C LEU A 111 4.32 -0.95 8.15
N LEU A 112 5.62 -1.13 8.35
CA LEU A 112 6.61 -0.06 8.43
C LEU A 112 7.38 0.12 7.12
N SER A 113 7.13 -0.70 6.09
CA SER A 113 7.75 -0.57 4.77
C SER A 113 7.07 0.53 3.93
N PRO A 114 7.75 1.10 2.92
CA PRO A 114 7.13 2.00 1.96
C PRO A 114 6.08 1.25 1.14
N GLN A 115 4.88 1.86 0.97
CA GLN A 115 3.74 1.17 0.38
C GLN A 115 3.09 1.99 -0.73
N ILE A 116 2.68 1.30 -1.80
CA ILE A 116 1.77 1.84 -2.83
C ILE A 116 0.48 1.03 -2.81
N ALA A 117 -0.65 1.73 -2.77
CA ALA A 117 -1.94 1.08 -2.94
C ALA A 117 -2.24 0.86 -4.42
N ILE A 118 -2.70 -0.34 -4.80
CA ILE A 118 -3.22 -0.62 -6.15
C ILE A 118 -4.69 -0.96 -6.03
N VAL A 119 -5.54 -0.19 -6.71
CA VAL A 119 -7.00 -0.34 -6.64
C VAL A 119 -7.63 -0.23 -8.02
N GLY A 120 -8.85 -0.76 -8.17
CA GLY A 120 -9.57 -0.65 -9.44
C GLY A 120 -10.86 -1.45 -9.49
N SER A 121 -11.30 -1.74 -10.72
CA SER A 121 -12.53 -2.45 -11.02
C SER A 121 -12.53 -3.88 -10.46
N ARG A 122 -13.69 -4.30 -9.92
CA ARG A 122 -13.93 -5.71 -9.57
C ARG A 122 -14.13 -6.59 -10.82
N ASN A 123 -14.58 -5.99 -11.92
CA ASN A 123 -14.78 -6.61 -13.20
C ASN A 123 -13.79 -6.01 -14.22
N ALA A 124 -12.50 -6.14 -13.92
CA ALA A 124 -11.43 -5.65 -14.77
C ALA A 124 -11.31 -6.48 -16.06
N THR A 125 -10.77 -5.85 -17.11
CA THR A 125 -10.38 -6.55 -18.33
C THR A 125 -9.18 -7.46 -18.09
N PRO A 126 -8.93 -8.46 -18.97
CA PRO A 126 -7.69 -9.24 -18.92
C PRO A 126 -6.44 -8.35 -18.92
N THR A 127 -6.40 -7.32 -19.74
CA THR A 127 -5.28 -6.34 -19.79
C THR A 127 -5.14 -5.59 -18.48
N GLY A 128 -6.25 -5.11 -17.87
CA GLY A 128 -6.19 -4.43 -16.57
C GLY A 128 -5.69 -5.35 -15.44
N ILE A 129 -6.03 -6.64 -15.47
CA ILE A 129 -5.51 -7.65 -14.55
C ILE A 129 -4.01 -7.84 -14.73
N GLU A 130 -3.54 -7.94 -15.98
CA GLU A 130 -2.12 -8.08 -16.31
C GLU A 130 -1.31 -6.86 -15.87
N VAL A 131 -1.75 -5.66 -16.22
CA VAL A 131 -1.14 -4.39 -15.81
C VAL A 131 -1.05 -4.27 -14.29
N ALA A 132 -2.13 -4.58 -13.56
CA ALA A 132 -2.12 -4.52 -12.09
C ALA A 132 -1.12 -5.52 -11.48
N ALA A 133 -1.02 -6.72 -12.05
CA ALA A 133 -0.07 -7.74 -11.58
C ALA A 133 1.38 -7.34 -11.89
N GLU A 134 1.62 -6.76 -13.05
CA GLU A 134 2.94 -6.30 -13.48
C GLU A 134 3.44 -5.13 -12.61
N PHE A 135 2.66 -4.08 -12.43
CA PHE A 135 3.00 -2.99 -11.50
C PHE A 135 3.27 -3.50 -10.09
N ALA A 136 2.45 -4.43 -9.59
CA ALA A 136 2.65 -5.00 -8.27
C ALA A 136 3.97 -5.78 -8.17
N HIS A 137 4.31 -6.56 -9.19
CA HIS A 137 5.57 -7.31 -9.26
C HIS A 137 6.78 -6.36 -9.29
N GLN A 138 6.73 -5.34 -10.15
CA GLN A 138 7.80 -4.34 -10.29
C GLN A 138 7.99 -3.51 -9.00
N LEU A 139 6.91 -3.07 -8.35
CA LEU A 139 6.99 -2.37 -7.05
C LEU A 139 7.67 -3.23 -5.98
N CYS A 140 7.35 -4.53 -5.93
CA CYS A 140 7.99 -5.45 -5.00
C CYS A 140 9.48 -5.66 -5.32
N SER A 141 9.88 -5.64 -6.60
CA SER A 141 11.28 -5.81 -7.01
C SER A 141 12.17 -4.65 -6.58
N VAL A 142 11.59 -3.46 -6.36
CA VAL A 142 12.30 -2.27 -5.83
C VAL A 142 12.12 -2.08 -4.32
N GLY A 143 11.69 -3.13 -3.60
CA GLY A 143 11.58 -3.10 -2.14
C GLY A 143 10.30 -2.45 -1.59
N MET A 144 9.37 -2.05 -2.45
CA MET A 144 8.08 -1.50 -2.01
C MET A 144 7.07 -2.60 -1.67
N THR A 145 6.12 -2.27 -0.82
CA THR A 145 5.01 -3.16 -0.46
C THR A 145 3.73 -2.72 -1.20
N VAL A 146 3.03 -3.69 -1.75
CA VAL A 146 1.75 -3.46 -2.43
C VAL A 146 0.60 -3.61 -1.44
N THR A 147 -0.19 -2.56 -1.25
CA THR A 147 -1.36 -2.57 -0.37
C THR A 147 -2.65 -2.56 -1.20
N SER A 148 -3.60 -3.43 -0.89
CA SER A 148 -4.89 -3.47 -1.56
C SER A 148 -6.00 -4.05 -0.68
N GLY A 149 -7.23 -4.13 -1.24
CA GLY A 149 -8.43 -4.47 -0.48
C GLY A 149 -8.92 -5.91 -0.64
N MET A 150 -8.20 -6.80 -1.30
CA MET A 150 -8.59 -8.19 -1.53
C MET A 150 -9.90 -8.36 -2.34
N ALA A 151 -10.41 -7.30 -2.98
CA ALA A 151 -11.58 -7.42 -3.86
C ALA A 151 -11.27 -8.26 -5.10
N MET A 152 -12.32 -8.70 -5.82
CA MET A 152 -12.14 -9.30 -7.15
C MET A 152 -11.51 -8.29 -8.12
N GLY A 153 -10.97 -8.77 -9.24
CA GLY A 153 -10.39 -7.93 -10.29
C GLY A 153 -9.01 -7.37 -9.90
N ILE A 154 -8.84 -6.06 -9.98
CA ILE A 154 -7.55 -5.37 -9.82
C ILE A 154 -6.89 -5.67 -8.48
N ASP A 155 -7.61 -5.60 -7.36
CA ASP A 155 -7.04 -5.87 -6.02
C ASP A 155 -6.43 -7.29 -5.96
N GLY A 156 -7.19 -8.31 -6.44
CA GLY A 156 -6.71 -9.69 -6.46
C GLY A 156 -5.52 -9.89 -7.40
N ALA A 157 -5.48 -9.18 -8.54
CA ALA A 157 -4.37 -9.22 -9.47
C ALA A 157 -3.10 -8.60 -8.86
N ALA A 158 -3.23 -7.46 -8.19
CA ALA A 158 -2.14 -6.81 -7.47
C ALA A 158 -1.51 -7.72 -6.41
N HIS A 159 -2.32 -8.38 -5.57
CA HIS A 159 -1.79 -9.34 -4.59
C HIS A 159 -1.07 -10.52 -5.25
N LYS A 160 -1.60 -11.06 -6.37
CA LYS A 160 -0.96 -12.15 -7.11
C LYS A 160 0.39 -11.73 -7.70
N GLY A 161 0.43 -10.55 -8.31
CA GLY A 161 1.67 -9.99 -8.86
C GLY A 161 2.75 -9.79 -7.80
N ALA A 162 2.39 -9.23 -6.64
CA ALA A 162 3.28 -9.10 -5.50
C ALA A 162 3.78 -10.45 -4.97
N LEU A 163 2.89 -11.46 -4.86
CA LEU A 163 3.26 -12.81 -4.41
C LEU A 163 4.14 -13.56 -5.43
N ALA A 164 4.05 -13.23 -6.72
CA ALA A 164 4.95 -13.78 -7.74
C ALA A 164 6.38 -13.25 -7.59
N GLY A 165 6.55 -12.07 -6.98
CA GLY A 165 7.84 -11.49 -6.60
C GLY A 165 8.25 -11.84 -5.16
N SER A 166 8.69 -10.84 -4.39
CA SER A 166 9.14 -10.99 -3.00
C SER A 166 8.04 -11.37 -2.01
N GLY A 167 6.76 -11.19 -2.38
CA GLY A 167 5.61 -11.43 -1.51
C GLY A 167 5.21 -10.23 -0.64
N ASN A 168 5.86 -9.09 -0.81
CA ASN A 168 5.60 -7.88 -0.02
C ASN A 168 4.22 -7.29 -0.34
N THR A 169 3.17 -7.83 0.26
CA THR A 169 1.81 -7.33 0.05
C THR A 169 0.99 -7.32 1.34
N ILE A 170 0.18 -6.27 1.48
CA ILE A 170 -0.75 -6.08 2.60
C ILE A 170 -2.18 -6.10 2.08
N ALA A 171 -2.98 -7.06 2.52
CA ALA A 171 -4.41 -7.08 2.25
C ALA A 171 -5.16 -6.50 3.43
N VAL A 172 -5.79 -5.34 3.24
CA VAL A 172 -6.67 -4.75 4.23
C VAL A 172 -8.07 -5.31 4.04
N LEU A 173 -8.67 -5.89 5.08
CA LEU A 173 -9.95 -6.59 4.98
C LEU A 173 -11.13 -5.73 5.47
N GLY A 174 -12.29 -5.89 4.88
CA GLY A 174 -13.57 -5.29 5.32
C GLY A 174 -14.39 -6.22 6.22
N THR A 175 -13.77 -7.30 6.71
CA THR A 175 -14.34 -8.34 7.57
C THR A 175 -13.41 -8.60 8.75
N GLY A 176 -13.81 -9.40 9.71
CA GLY A 176 -12.88 -10.01 10.66
C GLY A 176 -11.76 -10.72 9.91
N ILE A 177 -10.57 -10.76 10.49
CA ILE A 177 -9.37 -11.27 9.83
C ILE A 177 -9.46 -12.79 9.52
N ASP A 178 -10.32 -13.49 10.22
CA ASP A 178 -10.64 -14.91 10.10
C ASP A 178 -11.73 -15.22 9.06
N ILE A 179 -12.37 -14.17 8.49
CA ILE A 179 -13.47 -14.32 7.53
C ILE A 179 -12.98 -14.10 6.11
N ALA A 180 -12.86 -15.16 5.34
CA ALA A 180 -12.44 -15.09 3.93
C ALA A 180 -13.52 -14.47 3.05
N TYR A 181 -13.28 -13.25 2.58
CA TYR A 181 -14.15 -12.54 1.64
C TYR A 181 -13.35 -11.79 0.57
N PRO A 182 -13.67 -11.93 -0.74
CA PRO A 182 -14.68 -12.83 -1.30
C PRO A 182 -14.26 -14.32 -1.20
N ARG A 183 -15.23 -15.24 -1.13
CA ARG A 183 -14.93 -16.69 -1.01
C ARG A 183 -14.02 -17.23 -2.14
N ARG A 184 -14.11 -16.64 -3.34
CA ARG A 184 -13.27 -17.00 -4.49
C ARG A 184 -11.78 -16.71 -4.24
N HIS A 185 -11.45 -15.80 -3.33
CA HIS A 185 -10.07 -15.46 -2.95
C HIS A 185 -9.57 -16.21 -1.71
N SER A 186 -10.28 -17.25 -1.23
CA SER A 186 -9.89 -17.99 -0.02
C SER A 186 -8.46 -18.54 -0.08
N LEU A 187 -8.01 -19.03 -1.23
CA LEU A 187 -6.64 -19.49 -1.42
C LEU A 187 -5.64 -18.31 -1.42
N LEU A 188 -5.97 -17.21 -2.13
CA LEU A 188 -5.14 -16.01 -2.17
C LEU A 188 -4.98 -15.39 -0.77
N ILE A 189 -6.06 -15.35 0.02
CA ILE A 189 -6.02 -14.88 1.41
C ILE A 189 -5.04 -15.70 2.25
N LYS A 190 -5.04 -17.04 2.11
CA LYS A 190 -4.06 -17.91 2.78
C LYS A 190 -2.63 -17.61 2.35
N GLN A 191 -2.39 -17.48 1.05
CA GLN A 191 -1.07 -17.15 0.52
C GLN A 191 -0.55 -15.79 1.02
N VAL A 192 -1.44 -14.78 1.10
CA VAL A 192 -1.08 -13.47 1.67
C VAL A 192 -0.82 -13.57 3.18
N ALA A 193 -1.57 -14.38 3.93
CA ALA A 193 -1.29 -14.61 5.33
C ALA A 193 0.06 -15.30 5.57
N GLU A 194 0.49 -16.18 4.67
CA GLU A 194 1.74 -16.94 4.77
C GLU A 194 2.96 -16.13 4.33
N ARG A 195 2.86 -15.30 3.28
CA ARG A 195 3.99 -14.65 2.63
C ARG A 195 3.96 -13.12 2.68
N GLY A 196 2.83 -12.55 3.03
CA GLY A 196 2.58 -11.11 3.16
C GLY A 196 1.92 -10.81 4.51
N LEU A 197 0.89 -9.95 4.50
CA LEU A 197 0.18 -9.53 5.70
C LEU A 197 -1.31 -9.33 5.42
N LEU A 198 -2.16 -9.91 6.26
CA LEU A 198 -3.57 -9.52 6.39
C LEU A 198 -3.71 -8.50 7.51
N VAL A 199 -4.51 -7.47 7.27
CA VAL A 199 -4.83 -6.43 8.25
C VAL A 199 -6.33 -6.21 8.29
N SER A 200 -6.90 -6.11 9.48
CA SER A 200 -8.29 -5.72 9.68
C SER A 200 -8.42 -4.77 10.88
N GLU A 201 -9.34 -3.81 10.78
CA GLU A 201 -9.78 -3.03 11.95
C GLU A 201 -10.97 -3.70 12.66
N PHE A 202 -11.57 -4.73 12.06
CA PHE A 202 -12.76 -5.40 12.59
C PHE A 202 -12.41 -6.59 13.47
N LEU A 203 -13.18 -6.80 14.52
CA LEU A 203 -13.02 -7.95 15.43
C LEU A 203 -13.14 -9.28 14.69
N PRO A 204 -12.44 -10.33 15.15
CA PRO A 204 -12.63 -11.68 14.64
C PRO A 204 -14.11 -12.07 14.64
N GLY A 205 -14.53 -12.83 13.62
CA GLY A 205 -15.94 -13.21 13.43
C GLY A 205 -16.82 -12.15 12.76
N THR A 206 -16.32 -10.94 12.51
CA THR A 206 -17.11 -9.90 11.83
C THR A 206 -17.41 -10.30 10.38
N ALA A 207 -18.66 -10.54 10.06
CA ALA A 207 -19.10 -10.91 8.72
C ALA A 207 -18.97 -9.76 7.71
N ALA A 208 -18.99 -10.11 6.40
CA ALA A 208 -18.99 -9.12 5.33
C ALA A 208 -20.24 -8.23 5.40
N ASN A 209 -20.01 -6.91 5.46
CA ASN A 209 -21.05 -5.89 5.45
C ASN A 209 -20.67 -4.80 4.44
N ALA A 210 -21.63 -4.39 3.61
CA ALA A 210 -21.40 -3.38 2.56
C ALA A 210 -20.83 -2.07 3.11
N ALA A 211 -21.25 -1.64 4.32
CA ALA A 211 -20.76 -0.43 4.96
C ALA A 211 -19.28 -0.49 5.40
N ASN A 212 -18.75 -1.69 5.63
CA ASN A 212 -17.38 -1.88 6.08
C ASN A 212 -16.35 -1.62 4.98
N PHE A 213 -16.67 -1.91 3.71
CA PHE A 213 -15.74 -1.79 2.60
C PHE A 213 -15.30 -0.33 2.33
N PRO A 214 -16.22 0.64 2.22
CA PRO A 214 -15.83 2.05 2.11
C PRO A 214 -15.05 2.53 3.34
N ARG A 215 -15.47 2.14 4.54
CA ARG A 215 -14.78 2.50 5.79
C ARG A 215 -13.35 1.97 5.82
N ARG A 216 -13.12 0.72 5.39
CA ARG A 216 -11.81 0.10 5.32
C ARG A 216 -10.88 0.83 4.35
N ASN A 217 -11.39 1.38 3.24
CA ASN A 217 -10.57 1.98 2.17
C ASN A 217 -9.69 3.15 2.67
N ARG A 218 -10.10 3.87 3.75
CA ARG A 218 -9.26 4.89 4.39
C ARG A 218 -7.96 4.33 4.97
N ILE A 219 -7.94 3.02 5.31
CA ILE A 219 -6.75 2.36 5.83
C ILE A 219 -5.82 1.99 4.67
N ILE A 220 -6.36 1.59 3.52
CA ILE A 220 -5.57 1.30 2.32
C ILE A 220 -4.77 2.55 1.92
N SER A 221 -5.45 3.69 1.75
CA SER A 221 -4.77 4.96 1.44
C SER A 221 -3.88 5.44 2.58
N GLY A 222 -4.32 5.27 3.84
CA GLY A 222 -3.60 5.71 5.03
C GLY A 222 -2.27 4.99 5.27
N LEU A 223 -2.14 3.75 4.83
CA LEU A 223 -0.91 2.97 4.87
C LEU A 223 0.08 3.37 3.77
N SER A 224 -0.42 3.92 2.65
CA SER A 224 0.34 4.08 1.42
C SER A 224 0.89 5.49 1.23
N LEU A 225 1.98 5.62 0.49
CA LEU A 225 2.53 6.88 0.00
C LEU A 225 1.65 7.45 -1.11
N GLY A 226 1.09 6.59 -1.96
CA GLY A 226 0.19 6.96 -3.03
C GLY A 226 -0.75 5.82 -3.43
N VAL A 227 -1.71 6.13 -4.30
CA VAL A 227 -2.72 5.19 -4.78
C VAL A 227 -2.70 5.13 -6.30
N LEU A 228 -2.38 3.95 -6.85
CA LEU A 228 -2.47 3.64 -8.28
C LEU A 228 -3.88 3.10 -8.60
N ILE A 229 -4.58 3.77 -9.52
CA ILE A 229 -5.82 3.29 -10.10
C ILE A 229 -5.54 2.73 -11.50
N VAL A 230 -5.91 1.45 -11.72
CA VAL A 230 -5.65 0.78 -13.01
C VAL A 230 -6.86 0.90 -13.93
N GLU A 231 -8.01 0.40 -13.53
CA GLU A 231 -9.26 0.47 -14.27
C GLU A 231 -10.41 0.80 -13.32
N ALA A 232 -11.23 1.79 -13.67
CA ALA A 232 -12.45 2.10 -12.92
C ALA A 232 -13.44 2.91 -13.74
N GLN A 233 -14.73 2.70 -13.49
CA GLN A 233 -15.79 3.61 -13.89
C GLN A 233 -15.90 4.77 -12.88
N ILE A 234 -16.47 5.90 -13.28
CA ILE A 234 -16.66 7.08 -12.40
C ILE A 234 -17.49 6.76 -11.13
N LYS A 235 -18.39 5.78 -11.20
CA LYS A 235 -19.18 5.35 -10.03
C LYS A 235 -18.55 4.17 -9.26
N SER A 236 -17.29 3.83 -9.52
CA SER A 236 -16.61 2.73 -8.86
C SER A 236 -16.34 2.98 -7.37
N GLY A 237 -16.48 1.94 -6.55
CA GLY A 237 -16.06 1.98 -5.14
C GLY A 237 -14.56 2.20 -4.93
N SER A 238 -13.70 1.96 -5.93
CA SER A 238 -12.27 2.27 -5.89
C SER A 238 -11.99 3.77 -5.82
N LEU A 239 -12.87 4.62 -6.40
CA LEU A 239 -12.75 6.08 -6.26
C LEU A 239 -12.96 6.57 -4.82
N VAL A 240 -13.56 5.77 -3.95
CA VAL A 240 -13.61 6.09 -2.51
C VAL A 240 -12.21 6.06 -1.90
N THR A 241 -11.36 5.10 -2.33
CA THR A 241 -9.96 5.03 -1.88
C THR A 241 -9.16 6.22 -2.40
N VAL A 242 -9.35 6.59 -3.67
CA VAL A 242 -8.72 7.78 -4.26
C VAL A 242 -9.14 9.06 -3.52
N ARG A 243 -10.44 9.20 -3.20
CA ARG A 243 -10.91 10.35 -2.42
C ARG A 243 -10.23 10.41 -1.05
N TYR A 244 -10.12 9.29 -0.34
CA TYR A 244 -9.37 9.25 0.92
C TYR A 244 -7.90 9.59 0.72
N ALA A 245 -7.26 9.15 -0.38
CA ALA A 245 -5.89 9.51 -0.69
C ALA A 245 -5.72 11.03 -0.79
N LEU A 246 -6.60 11.71 -1.55
CA LEU A 246 -6.60 13.16 -1.68
C LEU A 246 -6.87 13.88 -0.34
N GLU A 247 -7.85 13.42 0.45
CA GLU A 247 -8.13 13.95 1.80
C GLU A 247 -6.94 13.76 2.77
N GLN A 248 -6.07 12.80 2.50
CA GLN A 248 -4.88 12.44 3.29
C GLN A 248 -3.58 13.01 2.70
N ASN A 249 -3.65 13.88 1.69
CA ASN A 249 -2.52 14.46 0.97
C ASN A 249 -1.56 13.40 0.43
N LYS A 250 -2.10 12.35 -0.21
CA LYS A 250 -1.35 11.27 -0.85
C LYS A 250 -1.36 11.45 -2.36
N GLU A 251 -0.29 10.99 -3.01
CA GLU A 251 -0.19 10.98 -4.46
C GLU A 251 -1.23 10.05 -5.10
N VAL A 252 -1.73 10.45 -6.26
CA VAL A 252 -2.68 9.67 -7.05
C VAL A 252 -2.09 9.41 -8.43
N PHE A 253 -1.96 8.15 -8.75
CA PHE A 253 -1.43 7.61 -10.00
C PHE A 253 -2.57 6.99 -10.79
N ALA A 254 -2.63 7.23 -12.10
CA ALA A 254 -3.71 6.72 -12.93
C ALA A 254 -3.18 6.13 -14.23
N VAL A 255 -3.44 4.83 -14.44
CA VAL A 255 -3.09 4.16 -15.70
C VAL A 255 -4.03 4.66 -16.79
N PRO A 256 -3.51 5.19 -17.92
CA PRO A 256 -4.32 5.60 -19.06
C PRO A 256 -4.93 4.37 -19.75
N GLY A 257 -5.95 4.59 -20.56
CA GLY A 257 -6.59 3.52 -21.32
C GLY A 257 -7.34 4.05 -22.53
N SER A 258 -8.07 3.17 -23.22
CA SER A 258 -8.84 3.57 -24.39
C SER A 258 -9.97 4.54 -24.00
N ILE A 259 -10.11 5.64 -24.74
CA ILE A 259 -11.21 6.60 -24.59
C ILE A 259 -12.59 5.99 -24.87
N LYS A 260 -12.65 4.82 -25.50
CA LYS A 260 -13.87 4.06 -25.77
C LYS A 260 -14.22 3.06 -24.66
N SER A 261 -13.31 2.85 -23.70
CA SER A 261 -13.53 1.93 -22.58
C SER A 261 -14.18 2.67 -21.40
N PRO A 262 -15.36 2.21 -20.93
CA PRO A 262 -15.96 2.76 -19.72
C PRO A 262 -15.06 2.58 -18.47
N LEU A 263 -14.16 1.60 -18.47
CA LEU A 263 -13.25 1.32 -17.36
C LEU A 263 -12.05 2.30 -17.30
N SER A 264 -11.84 3.10 -18.35
CA SER A 264 -10.82 4.16 -18.37
C SER A 264 -11.36 5.53 -17.96
N GLU A 265 -12.68 5.68 -17.81
CA GLU A 265 -13.31 6.97 -17.51
C GLU A 265 -12.78 7.61 -16.22
N ALA A 266 -12.63 6.81 -15.15
CA ALA A 266 -12.16 7.32 -13.88
C ALA A 266 -10.68 7.73 -13.95
N SER A 267 -9.83 6.93 -14.60
CA SER A 267 -8.41 7.27 -14.82
C SER A 267 -8.28 8.58 -15.60
N HIS A 268 -8.99 8.73 -16.71
CA HIS A 268 -8.98 9.96 -17.50
C HIS A 268 -9.51 11.18 -16.73
N PHE A 269 -10.55 10.99 -15.93
CA PHE A 269 -11.08 12.05 -15.06
C PHE A 269 -10.01 12.49 -14.05
N LEU A 270 -9.36 11.55 -13.39
CA LEU A 270 -8.33 11.83 -12.38
C LEU A 270 -7.09 12.50 -12.99
N ILE A 271 -6.62 12.03 -14.16
CA ILE A 271 -5.51 12.67 -14.89
C ILE A 271 -5.83 14.13 -15.20
N LYS A 272 -7.06 14.43 -15.67
CA LYS A 272 -7.51 15.79 -15.91
C LYS A 272 -7.61 16.66 -14.64
N GLN A 273 -7.72 16.03 -13.46
CA GLN A 273 -7.70 16.69 -12.15
C GLN A 273 -6.30 16.77 -11.53
N GLY A 274 -5.26 16.37 -12.26
CA GLY A 274 -3.87 16.45 -11.82
C GLY A 274 -3.28 15.18 -11.24
N ALA A 275 -3.98 14.04 -11.33
CA ALA A 275 -3.35 12.76 -11.02
C ALA A 275 -2.23 12.46 -12.01
N LYS A 276 -1.13 11.89 -11.55
CA LYS A 276 0.00 11.49 -12.38
C LYS A 276 -0.44 10.43 -13.38
N LEU A 277 -0.31 10.73 -14.68
CA LEU A 277 -0.43 9.72 -15.72
C LEU A 277 0.71 8.73 -15.52
N THR A 278 0.40 7.43 -15.48
CA THR A 278 1.34 6.38 -15.08
C THR A 278 1.32 5.26 -16.11
N GLU A 279 2.41 5.12 -16.85
CA GLU A 279 2.61 4.10 -17.86
C GLU A 279 3.63 3.04 -17.40
N ASN A 280 4.48 3.40 -16.45
CA ASN A 280 5.53 2.53 -15.93
C ASN A 280 5.84 2.87 -14.45
N ILE A 281 6.69 2.03 -13.83
CA ILE A 281 7.04 2.18 -12.41
C ILE A 281 7.82 3.47 -12.11
N SER A 282 8.62 3.98 -13.06
CA SER A 282 9.41 5.20 -12.86
C SER A 282 8.50 6.40 -12.60
N ASP A 283 7.32 6.46 -13.23
CA ASP A 283 6.33 7.51 -12.99
C ASP A 283 5.87 7.56 -11.53
N ILE A 284 5.87 6.41 -10.84
CA ILE A 284 5.54 6.32 -9.41
C ILE A 284 6.75 6.69 -8.58
N LEU A 285 7.93 6.13 -8.89
CA LEU A 285 9.14 6.32 -8.11
C LEU A 285 9.59 7.77 -8.10
N ASP A 286 9.49 8.47 -9.23
CA ASP A 286 9.84 9.89 -9.35
C ASP A 286 9.05 10.79 -8.38
N GLU A 287 7.77 10.46 -8.13
CA GLU A 287 6.93 11.23 -7.21
C GLU A 287 7.14 10.84 -5.73
N VAL A 288 7.48 9.57 -5.45
CA VAL A 288 7.59 9.08 -4.07
C VAL A 288 9.01 8.99 -3.54
N SER A 289 10.05 9.07 -4.40
CA SER A 289 11.47 9.02 -4.00
C SER A 289 11.83 10.11 -3.00
N PHE A 290 11.34 11.33 -3.21
CA PHE A 290 11.52 12.45 -2.28
C PHE A 290 11.01 12.14 -0.86
N PHE A 291 9.89 11.43 -0.74
CA PHE A 291 9.34 11.00 0.54
C PHE A 291 10.14 9.87 1.18
N CYS A 292 10.82 9.06 0.36
CA CYS A 292 11.66 7.96 0.83
C CYS A 292 13.05 8.41 1.27
N GLU A 293 13.66 9.37 0.58
CA GLU A 293 14.97 9.94 0.94
C GLU A 293 14.91 10.80 2.20
N ASN A 294 13.80 11.50 2.42
CA ASN A 294 13.59 12.38 3.58
C ASN A 294 12.76 11.74 4.71
N SER A 295 12.31 10.52 4.56
CA SER A 295 11.53 9.79 5.55
C SER A 295 12.27 8.53 6.02
N LEU A 296 11.71 7.85 7.03
CA LEU A 296 12.22 6.64 7.67
C LEU A 296 12.51 5.44 6.73
N TYR A 297 12.39 5.61 5.41
CA TYR A 297 12.49 4.55 4.41
C TYR A 297 13.68 4.81 3.47
N SER A 298 14.62 3.86 3.40
CA SER A 298 15.62 3.80 2.34
C SER A 298 15.13 2.81 1.29
N ILE A 299 14.80 3.28 0.10
CA ILE A 299 14.52 2.39 -1.04
C ILE A 299 15.86 2.02 -1.65
N GLU A 300 16.21 0.74 -1.65
CA GLU A 300 17.29 0.24 -2.50
C GLU A 300 16.81 0.36 -3.95
N GLN A 301 17.32 1.34 -4.67
CA GLN A 301 17.09 1.40 -6.12
C GLN A 301 17.70 0.15 -6.75
N PRO A 302 17.00 -0.56 -7.64
CA PRO A 302 17.62 -1.62 -8.39
C PRO A 302 18.73 -0.96 -9.23
N ILE A 303 19.96 -1.34 -8.96
CA ILE A 303 21.07 -1.05 -9.86
C ILE A 303 20.70 -1.81 -11.14
N ALA A 304 20.19 -1.11 -12.15
CA ALA A 304 20.16 -1.67 -13.47
C ALA A 304 21.60 -2.08 -13.76
N ASP A 305 21.82 -3.36 -14.09
CA ASP A 305 23.10 -3.86 -14.54
C ASP A 305 23.44 -3.13 -15.86
N GLU A 306 23.89 -1.88 -15.75
CA GLU A 306 24.46 -1.17 -16.88
C GLU A 306 25.75 -1.90 -17.23
N PRO A 307 25.91 -2.32 -18.49
CA PRO A 307 27.15 -2.96 -18.91
C PRO A 307 28.32 -2.04 -18.58
N ASP A 308 29.30 -2.49 -17.80
CA ASP A 308 30.53 -1.73 -17.55
C ASP A 308 31.40 -1.75 -18.81
N CYS A 309 30.85 -1.17 -19.87
CA CYS A 309 31.45 -1.09 -21.19
C CYS A 309 31.69 0.38 -21.58
N PRO A 310 32.93 0.80 -21.86
CA PRO A 310 33.23 2.17 -22.26
C PRO A 310 32.45 2.62 -23.51
N VAL A 311 32.16 1.69 -24.45
CA VAL A 311 31.34 1.97 -25.63
C VAL A 311 29.91 2.27 -25.25
N PHE A 312 29.28 1.47 -24.36
CA PHE A 312 27.94 1.73 -23.88
C PHE A 312 27.83 3.07 -23.14
N LYS A 313 28.80 3.38 -22.28
CA LYS A 313 28.84 4.67 -21.55
C LYS A 313 29.01 5.88 -22.48
N SER A 314 29.53 5.67 -23.70
CA SER A 314 29.73 6.72 -24.69
C SER A 314 28.52 7.02 -25.56
N ILE A 315 27.48 6.17 -25.52
CA ILE A 315 26.21 6.33 -26.25
C ILE A 315 25.23 7.08 -25.35
N GLY A 316 24.60 8.13 -25.85
CA GLY A 316 23.54 8.86 -25.17
C GLY A 316 22.15 8.30 -25.43
N TYR A 317 21.14 8.91 -24.81
CA TYR A 317 19.72 8.70 -25.16
C TYR A 317 19.30 9.49 -26.42
N GLU A 318 20.21 10.33 -26.94
CA GLU A 318 20.09 10.97 -28.24
C GLU A 318 21.00 10.25 -29.24
N VAL A 319 20.68 10.42 -30.53
CA VAL A 319 21.46 9.79 -31.64
C VAL A 319 22.93 10.15 -31.50
N THR A 320 23.77 9.14 -31.31
CA THR A 320 25.22 9.31 -31.13
C THR A 320 25.93 8.60 -32.30
N SER A 321 26.67 9.32 -33.11
CA SER A 321 27.37 8.76 -34.26
C SER A 321 28.55 7.86 -33.84
N VAL A 322 28.94 6.91 -34.71
CA VAL A 322 30.09 6.01 -34.45
C VAL A 322 31.37 6.79 -34.21
N ASP A 323 31.58 7.92 -34.86
CA ASP A 323 32.76 8.77 -34.70
C ASP A 323 32.76 9.41 -33.27
N GLN A 324 31.61 9.88 -32.81
CA GLN A 324 31.48 10.41 -31.47
C GLN A 324 31.67 9.32 -30.40
N ILE A 325 31.15 8.12 -30.62
CA ILE A 325 31.34 6.97 -29.71
C ILE A 325 32.82 6.59 -29.66
N THR A 326 33.48 6.54 -30.79
CA THR A 326 34.93 6.25 -30.91
C THR A 326 35.74 7.28 -30.15
N GLN A 327 35.44 8.57 -30.34
CA GLN A 327 36.15 9.67 -29.65
C GLN A 327 35.92 9.63 -28.14
N ARG A 328 34.71 9.36 -27.69
CA ARG A 328 34.38 9.33 -26.24
C ARG A 328 34.90 8.09 -25.56
N SER A 329 34.83 6.92 -26.20
CA SER A 329 35.32 5.64 -25.65
C SER A 329 36.83 5.50 -25.67
N GLN A 330 37.53 6.28 -26.50
CA GLN A 330 38.99 6.21 -26.74
C GLN A 330 39.44 4.82 -27.23
N LEU A 331 38.55 4.06 -27.86
CA LEU A 331 38.84 2.74 -28.41
C LEU A 331 38.98 2.81 -29.93
N PRO A 332 39.77 1.90 -30.55
CA PRO A 332 39.85 1.78 -32.02
C PRO A 332 38.49 1.50 -32.65
N VAL A 333 38.22 2.05 -33.85
CA VAL A 333 36.93 1.94 -34.56
C VAL A 333 36.48 0.49 -34.73
N ASN A 334 37.39 -0.43 -35.05
CA ASN A 334 37.10 -1.85 -35.20
C ASN A 334 36.60 -2.49 -33.88
N GLU A 335 37.15 -2.11 -32.74
CA GLU A 335 36.70 -2.59 -31.45
C GLU A 335 35.36 -1.97 -31.06
N VAL A 336 35.15 -0.68 -31.32
CA VAL A 336 33.87 0.00 -31.15
C VAL A 336 32.77 -0.68 -31.93
N GLN A 337 33.00 -1.00 -33.22
CA GLN A 337 32.01 -1.67 -34.07
C GLN A 337 31.66 -3.07 -33.58
N ALA A 338 32.63 -3.85 -33.12
CA ALA A 338 32.36 -5.17 -32.53
C ALA A 338 31.50 -5.07 -31.29
N ARG A 339 31.81 -4.15 -30.36
CA ARG A 339 31.05 -3.95 -29.13
C ARG A 339 29.64 -3.34 -29.36
N LEU A 340 29.49 -2.51 -30.40
CA LEU A 340 28.18 -2.00 -30.80
C LEU A 340 27.27 -3.14 -31.28
N LEU A 341 27.82 -4.10 -32.05
CA LEU A 341 27.06 -5.27 -32.45
C LEU A 341 26.64 -6.13 -31.26
N ASP A 342 27.56 -6.37 -30.32
CA ASP A 342 27.25 -7.13 -29.08
C ASP A 342 26.16 -6.46 -28.25
N LEU A 343 26.21 -5.13 -28.12
CA LEU A 343 25.21 -4.34 -27.36
C LEU A 343 23.86 -4.29 -28.07
N GLU A 344 23.84 -4.25 -29.41
CA GLU A 344 22.62 -4.32 -30.24
C GLU A 344 21.96 -5.70 -30.13
N LEU A 345 22.76 -6.78 -30.21
CA LEU A 345 22.29 -8.17 -29.99
C LEU A 345 21.76 -8.42 -28.54
N ALA A 346 22.27 -7.65 -27.60
CA ALA A 346 21.82 -7.70 -26.20
C ALA A 346 20.65 -6.76 -25.91
N ASP A 347 20.01 -6.16 -26.91
CA ASP A 347 18.91 -5.19 -26.80
C ASP A 347 19.22 -4.02 -25.84
N LYS A 348 20.47 -3.57 -25.78
CA LYS A 348 20.89 -2.43 -24.94
C LYS A 348 20.96 -1.12 -25.71
N ILE A 349 21.13 -1.19 -27.01
CA ILE A 349 21.17 -0.05 -27.93
C ILE A 349 20.39 -0.37 -29.22
N GLU A 350 19.91 0.67 -29.87
CA GLU A 350 19.25 0.56 -31.17
C GLU A 350 20.03 1.37 -32.24
N ARG A 351 20.20 0.77 -33.40
CA ARG A 351 20.78 1.44 -34.57
C ARG A 351 19.74 2.30 -35.25
N VAL A 352 20.05 3.57 -35.46
CA VAL A 352 19.23 4.54 -36.20
C VAL A 352 20.01 5.09 -37.39
N LEU A 353 19.35 5.90 -38.24
CA LEU A 353 19.90 6.33 -39.57
C LEU A 353 21.31 6.94 -39.46
N ASP A 354 21.59 7.71 -38.38
CA ASP A 354 22.82 8.49 -38.22
C ASP A 354 23.70 8.04 -37.05
N GLY A 355 23.40 6.89 -36.42
CA GLY A 355 24.17 6.42 -35.26
C GLY A 355 23.45 5.39 -34.39
N TYR A 356 23.66 5.47 -33.08
CA TYR A 356 23.08 4.57 -32.08
C TYR A 356 22.46 5.37 -30.95
N ILE A 357 21.42 4.82 -30.32
CA ILE A 357 20.79 5.35 -29.12
C ILE A 357 20.78 4.26 -28.03
N ARG A 358 20.84 4.66 -26.76
CA ARG A 358 20.57 3.73 -25.66
C ARG A 358 19.09 3.37 -25.65
N LEU A 359 18.82 2.11 -25.52
CA LEU A 359 17.50 1.66 -25.12
C LEU A 359 17.43 1.75 -23.58
N GLY A 360 16.56 2.60 -23.05
CA GLY A 360 16.15 2.51 -21.66
C GLY A 360 15.55 1.13 -21.46
N GLY A 361 15.87 0.41 -20.36
CA GLY A 361 15.59 -1.02 -20.14
C GLY A 361 14.14 -1.49 -20.26
N HIS A 362 13.47 -1.12 -21.33
CA HIS A 362 12.13 -1.57 -21.70
C HIS A 362 12.23 -2.44 -22.97
N LYS A 363 11.97 -3.73 -22.80
CA LYS A 363 11.69 -4.60 -23.94
C LYS A 363 10.36 -4.14 -24.55
N HIS A 364 10.41 -3.65 -25.78
CA HIS A 364 9.26 -3.65 -26.66
C HIS A 364 8.96 -5.10 -27.07
N VAL A 365 7.86 -5.67 -26.63
CA VAL A 365 7.08 -6.69 -27.32
C VAL A 365 5.63 -6.24 -27.27
#